data_8466018a0759488c723f8a147e430178
#
_entry.id   8466018a0759488c723f8a147e430178
#
_cell.length_a   1.000
_cell.length_b   1.000
_cell.length_c   1.000
_cell.angle_alpha   90.00
_cell.angle_beta   90.00
_cell.angle_gamma   90.00
#
_symmetry.space_group_name_H-M   'P 1'
#
loop_
_entity.id
_entity.type
_entity.pdbx_description
1 polymer ?
#
loop_
_entity_poly.entity_id
_entity_poly.type
_entity_poly.pdbx_seq_one_letter_code
_entity_poly.pdbx_strand_id
1 'polypeptide(L)'
;MSVDVERRGPITVVTINRPQAGNSLDGATMTGIGYAFEEAAKDPEVRVVVLTAAGEKIFCAGMDLKAFMTPGAMEVQGPGLGIFMRQPYPKPVVAAVNGTAVGGGFELAMFCDIIVAAETAKFGLPEVSRGLIAAGGGTRLPTRVPLAFALELGLTGKPVKASRLYEVGLVSRVVPAAEVLAAALEIAEAIADNGPLAVQVTKALMVGEVPAADWDAISKAVAPVFASDDAKEGATAFAQKRKPNWVGH
;
A
#
# COMPACT_ATOMS: atom_id res chain seq x y z
N MET A 1 -21.68 0.91 -0.67
CA MET A 1 -20.65 1.42 0.25
C MET A 1 -19.56 2.03 -0.59
N SER A 2 -18.77 2.96 -0.04
CA SER A 2 -17.65 3.60 -0.79
C SER A 2 -16.37 2.75 -0.82
N VAL A 3 -16.33 1.69 -0.02
CA VAL A 3 -15.23 0.72 0.08
C VAL A 3 -15.82 -0.67 0.18
N ASP A 4 -15.34 -1.58 -0.65
CA ASP A 4 -15.69 -2.99 -0.60
C ASP A 4 -14.48 -3.78 -0.09
N VAL A 5 -14.75 -4.84 0.69
CA VAL A 5 -13.73 -5.70 1.27
C VAL A 5 -14.03 -7.14 0.90
N GLU A 6 -13.08 -7.81 0.28
CA GLU A 6 -13.18 -9.21 -0.12
C GLU A 6 -12.05 -10.02 0.53
N ARG A 7 -12.37 -11.17 1.10
CA ARG A 7 -11.39 -12.12 1.61
C ARG A 7 -11.06 -13.19 0.57
N ARG A 8 -9.79 -13.38 0.27
CA ARG A 8 -9.25 -14.44 -0.60
C ARG A 8 -8.18 -15.23 0.14
N GLY A 9 -8.62 -16.22 0.93
CA GLY A 9 -7.70 -16.96 1.79
C GLY A 9 -6.93 -16.03 2.74
N PRO A 10 -5.59 -16.00 2.70
CA PRO A 10 -4.77 -15.14 3.56
C PRO A 10 -4.65 -13.69 3.05
N ILE A 11 -5.35 -13.32 1.98
CA ILE A 11 -5.28 -12.00 1.35
C ILE A 11 -6.61 -11.27 1.58
N THR A 12 -6.55 -10.01 2.02
CA THR A 12 -7.70 -9.09 2.02
C THR A 12 -7.57 -8.12 0.87
N VAL A 13 -8.57 -8.06 0.00
CA VAL A 13 -8.66 -7.07 -1.08
C VAL A 13 -9.57 -5.94 -0.63
N VAL A 14 -9.03 -4.73 -0.58
CA VAL A 14 -9.75 -3.50 -0.25
C VAL A 14 -9.95 -2.70 -1.54
N THR A 15 -11.18 -2.48 -1.95
CA THR A 15 -11.52 -1.79 -3.20
C THR A 15 -12.20 -0.46 -2.90
N ILE A 16 -11.61 0.66 -3.35
CA ILE A 16 -12.27 1.96 -3.34
C ILE A 16 -13.36 1.92 -4.42
N ASN A 17 -14.63 2.07 -4.04
CA ASN A 17 -15.76 1.90 -4.95
C ASN A 17 -16.62 3.17 -5.06
N ARG A 18 -16.04 4.21 -5.68
CA ARG A 18 -16.73 5.46 -6.07
C ARG A 18 -16.33 5.90 -7.47
N PRO A 19 -16.44 5.03 -8.51
CA PRO A 19 -15.92 5.34 -9.84
C PRO A 19 -16.57 6.60 -10.46
N GLN A 20 -17.85 6.88 -10.13
CA GLN A 20 -18.58 8.08 -10.56
C GLN A 20 -17.99 9.39 -9.99
N ALA A 21 -17.25 9.32 -8.88
CA ALA A 21 -16.53 10.44 -8.25
C ALA A 21 -15.01 10.33 -8.44
N GLY A 22 -14.54 9.53 -9.41
CA GLY A 22 -13.11 9.29 -9.64
C GLY A 22 -12.42 8.62 -8.44
N ASN A 23 -13.15 7.81 -7.66
CA ASN A 23 -12.64 7.18 -6.44
C ASN A 23 -11.98 8.16 -5.47
N SER A 24 -12.47 9.41 -5.44
CA SER A 24 -11.95 10.46 -4.56
C SER A 24 -12.27 10.19 -3.09
N LEU A 25 -11.43 10.73 -2.22
CA LEU A 25 -11.43 10.50 -0.78
C LEU A 25 -12.30 11.55 -0.07
N ASP A 26 -13.50 11.16 0.33
CA ASP A 26 -14.31 11.85 1.32
C ASP A 26 -14.18 11.18 2.70
N GLY A 27 -14.82 11.74 3.73
CA GLY A 27 -14.77 11.21 5.09
C GLY A 27 -15.22 9.75 5.18
N ALA A 28 -16.30 9.40 4.47
CA ALA A 28 -16.84 8.03 4.47
C ALA A 28 -15.87 7.04 3.81
N THR A 29 -15.21 7.43 2.72
CA THR A 29 -14.22 6.58 2.05
C THR A 29 -12.98 6.39 2.92
N MET A 30 -12.45 7.47 3.51
CA MET A 30 -11.31 7.39 4.42
C MET A 30 -11.62 6.54 5.66
N THR A 31 -12.82 6.66 6.20
CA THR A 31 -13.33 5.82 7.30
C THR A 31 -13.38 4.35 6.91
N GLY A 32 -13.96 4.04 5.73
CA GLY A 32 -14.09 2.67 5.25
C GLY A 32 -12.74 1.99 5.00
N ILE A 33 -11.79 2.69 4.37
CA ILE A 33 -10.41 2.19 4.19
C ILE A 33 -9.77 1.95 5.56
N GLY A 34 -9.90 2.91 6.48
CA GLY A 34 -9.31 2.80 7.82
C GLY A 34 -9.77 1.57 8.57
N TYR A 35 -11.07 1.31 8.62
CA TYR A 35 -11.60 0.11 9.27
C TYR A 35 -11.19 -1.18 8.55
N ALA A 36 -11.19 -1.20 7.21
CA ALA A 36 -10.76 -2.37 6.47
C ALA A 36 -9.30 -2.76 6.79
N PHE A 37 -8.41 -1.77 6.88
CA PHE A 37 -7.02 -1.98 7.27
C PHE A 37 -6.89 -2.37 8.75
N GLU A 38 -7.67 -1.77 9.64
CA GLU A 38 -7.65 -2.10 11.07
C GLU A 38 -8.07 -3.56 11.31
N GLU A 39 -9.16 -3.99 10.70
CA GLU A 39 -9.63 -5.38 10.78
C GLU A 39 -8.61 -6.35 10.18
N ALA A 40 -8.04 -6.02 9.01
CA ALA A 40 -7.00 -6.84 8.41
C ALA A 40 -5.75 -6.92 9.28
N ALA A 41 -5.39 -5.87 10.03
CA ALA A 41 -4.25 -5.90 10.94
C ALA A 41 -4.48 -6.82 12.14
N LYS A 42 -5.72 -6.84 12.69
CA LYS A 42 -6.11 -7.64 13.87
C LYS A 42 -6.31 -9.13 13.54
N ASP A 43 -6.73 -9.46 12.32
CA ASP A 43 -7.04 -10.84 11.91
C ASP A 43 -5.75 -11.64 11.66
N PRO A 44 -5.39 -12.65 12.48
CA PRO A 44 -4.17 -13.44 12.32
C PRO A 44 -4.13 -14.24 11.00
N GLU A 45 -5.30 -14.54 10.43
CA GLU A 45 -5.40 -15.25 9.16
C GLU A 45 -5.09 -14.35 7.95
N VAL A 46 -5.12 -13.01 8.10
CA VAL A 46 -4.71 -12.09 7.04
C VAL A 46 -3.20 -11.96 7.05
N ARG A 47 -2.56 -12.23 5.92
CA ARG A 47 -1.11 -12.12 5.73
C ARG A 47 -0.72 -10.92 4.86
N VAL A 48 -1.58 -10.57 3.89
CA VAL A 48 -1.34 -9.47 2.94
C VAL A 48 -2.62 -8.69 2.68
N VAL A 49 -2.49 -7.39 2.47
CA VAL A 49 -3.59 -6.54 1.98
C VAL A 49 -3.29 -6.10 0.54
N VAL A 50 -4.27 -6.20 -0.33
CA VAL A 50 -4.24 -5.62 -1.68
C VAL A 50 -5.19 -4.43 -1.72
N LEU A 51 -4.69 -3.24 -2.05
CA LEU A 51 -5.51 -2.04 -2.23
C LEU A 51 -5.72 -1.78 -3.72
N THR A 52 -6.97 -1.68 -4.14
CA THR A 52 -7.35 -1.39 -5.52
C THR A 52 -8.55 -0.44 -5.59
N ALA A 53 -9.06 -0.19 -6.80
CA ALA A 53 -10.23 0.66 -7.00
C ALA A 53 -11.15 0.11 -8.10
N ALA A 54 -12.44 0.42 -8.00
CA ALA A 54 -13.44 0.08 -9.00
C ALA A 54 -13.29 0.95 -10.25
N GLY A 55 -13.64 0.38 -11.41
CA GLY A 55 -13.56 1.03 -12.72
C GLY A 55 -12.18 0.85 -13.37
N GLU A 56 -12.00 1.44 -14.57
CA GLU A 56 -10.83 1.16 -15.41
C GLU A 56 -9.92 2.38 -15.63
N LYS A 57 -10.37 3.60 -15.30
CA LYS A 57 -9.69 4.84 -15.69
C LYS A 57 -8.97 5.52 -14.54
N ILE A 58 -9.53 5.45 -13.34
CA ILE A 58 -9.05 6.21 -12.19
C ILE A 58 -8.98 5.28 -10.99
N PHE A 59 -7.77 5.09 -10.46
CA PHE A 59 -7.55 4.45 -9.17
C PHE A 59 -8.04 5.36 -8.05
N CYS A 60 -7.53 6.59 -7.97
CA CYS A 60 -8.01 7.58 -7.00
C CYS A 60 -7.57 8.99 -7.43
N ALA A 61 -8.53 9.91 -7.49
CA ALA A 61 -8.30 11.30 -7.87
C ALA A 61 -7.82 12.20 -6.70
N GLY A 62 -7.58 11.62 -5.53
CA GLY A 62 -7.19 12.35 -4.32
C GLY A 62 -8.38 12.85 -3.50
N MET A 63 -8.18 13.92 -2.76
CA MET A 63 -9.22 14.52 -1.90
C MET A 63 -10.46 14.92 -2.71
N ASP A 64 -11.64 14.58 -2.21
CA ASP A 64 -12.90 15.02 -2.80
C ASP A 64 -13.14 16.51 -2.51
N LEU A 65 -12.82 17.36 -3.49
CA LEU A 65 -12.92 18.83 -3.32
C LEU A 65 -14.37 19.30 -3.13
N LYS A 66 -15.36 18.54 -3.61
CA LYS A 66 -16.78 18.86 -3.33
C LYS A 66 -17.13 18.54 -1.89
N ALA A 67 -16.67 17.39 -1.39
CA ALA A 67 -16.83 17.06 0.03
C ALA A 67 -16.07 18.04 0.92
N PHE A 68 -14.87 18.48 0.53
CA PHE A 68 -14.09 19.47 1.26
C PHE A 68 -14.84 20.79 1.45
N MET A 69 -15.63 21.22 0.48
CA MET A 69 -16.49 22.42 0.54
C MET A 69 -17.81 22.18 1.27
N THR A 70 -18.12 20.94 1.66
CA THR A 70 -19.38 20.58 2.32
C THR A 70 -19.16 20.33 3.79
N PRO A 71 -19.79 21.08 4.72
CA PRO A 71 -19.64 20.86 6.16
C PRO A 71 -19.90 19.40 6.56
N GLY A 72 -19.01 18.82 7.33
CA GLY A 72 -19.10 17.43 7.84
C GLY A 72 -18.73 16.32 6.86
N ALA A 73 -18.69 16.59 5.53
CA ALA A 73 -18.46 15.54 4.54
C ALA A 73 -17.03 14.97 4.53
N MET A 74 -16.09 15.66 5.17
CA MET A 74 -14.71 15.22 5.37
C MET A 74 -14.44 14.61 6.75
N GLU A 75 -15.47 14.49 7.60
CA GLU A 75 -15.31 13.88 8.91
C GLU A 75 -14.97 12.40 8.79
N VAL A 76 -13.89 12.01 9.46
CA VAL A 76 -13.39 10.62 9.49
C VAL A 76 -13.70 10.02 10.84
N GLN A 77 -14.33 8.85 10.82
CA GLN A 77 -14.57 8.05 12.01
C GLN A 77 -13.52 6.93 12.12
N GLY A 78 -13.13 6.61 13.37
CA GLY A 78 -12.14 5.57 13.63
C GLY A 78 -10.74 5.93 13.11
N PRO A 79 -9.94 4.93 12.69
CA PRO A 79 -8.52 5.13 12.38
C PRO A 79 -8.26 5.93 11.11
N GLY A 80 -9.20 5.96 10.18
CA GLY A 80 -9.03 6.60 8.87
C GLY A 80 -7.75 6.13 8.17
N LEU A 81 -7.24 6.95 7.26
CA LEU A 81 -5.99 6.63 6.54
C LEU A 81 -4.75 6.67 7.44
N GLY A 82 -4.86 7.24 8.64
CA GLY A 82 -3.75 7.31 9.60
C GLY A 82 -3.17 5.95 9.97
N ILE A 83 -3.97 4.89 9.88
CA ILE A 83 -3.57 3.53 10.27
C ILE A 83 -2.37 3.00 9.46
N PHE A 84 -2.21 3.44 8.22
CA PHE A 84 -1.07 3.02 7.39
C PHE A 84 -0.27 4.18 6.79
N MET A 85 -0.77 5.42 6.88
CA MET A 85 -0.06 6.60 6.40
C MET A 85 0.79 7.29 7.48
N ARG A 86 0.44 7.15 8.75
CA ARG A 86 1.15 7.80 9.86
C ARG A 86 1.98 6.85 10.71
N GLN A 87 1.66 5.56 10.65
CA GLN A 87 2.35 4.51 11.40
C GLN A 87 2.75 3.40 10.43
N PRO A 88 3.84 2.69 10.68
CA PRO A 88 4.18 1.49 9.93
C PRO A 88 3.03 0.47 10.05
N TYR A 89 2.50 0.07 8.92
CA TYR A 89 1.46 -0.96 8.91
C TYR A 89 2.10 -2.34 8.98
N PRO A 90 1.69 -3.21 9.92
CA PRO A 90 2.45 -4.43 10.25
C PRO A 90 2.49 -5.46 9.12
N LYS A 91 1.44 -5.52 8.29
CA LYS A 91 1.34 -6.50 7.21
C LYS A 91 1.73 -5.90 5.86
N PRO A 92 2.26 -6.68 4.91
CA PRO A 92 2.52 -6.21 3.56
C PRO A 92 1.27 -5.67 2.87
N VAL A 93 1.45 -4.59 2.12
CA VAL A 93 0.39 -3.95 1.33
C VAL A 93 0.83 -3.84 -0.12
N VAL A 94 0.05 -4.39 -1.03
CA VAL A 94 0.27 -4.29 -2.47
C VAL A 94 -0.79 -3.36 -3.07
N ALA A 95 -0.37 -2.30 -3.75
CA ALA A 95 -1.27 -1.45 -4.52
C ALA A 95 -1.48 -2.02 -5.93
N ALA A 96 -2.71 -2.29 -6.29
CA ALA A 96 -3.15 -2.66 -7.64
C ALA A 96 -3.75 -1.42 -8.31
N VAL A 97 -2.89 -0.59 -8.90
CA VAL A 97 -3.26 0.72 -9.46
C VAL A 97 -3.78 0.55 -10.88
N ASN A 98 -5.07 0.30 -11.00
CA ASN A 98 -5.79 0.01 -12.24
C ASN A 98 -6.02 1.24 -13.16
N GLY A 99 -5.67 2.44 -12.71
CA GLY A 99 -5.88 3.68 -13.44
C GLY A 99 -5.09 4.84 -12.84
N THR A 100 -5.43 6.06 -13.23
CA THR A 100 -4.75 7.27 -12.78
C THR A 100 -4.84 7.45 -11.26
N ALA A 101 -3.72 7.75 -10.62
CA ALA A 101 -3.58 8.04 -9.20
C ALA A 101 -2.94 9.42 -9.01
N VAL A 102 -3.68 10.41 -8.51
CA VAL A 102 -3.17 11.77 -8.33
C VAL A 102 -3.50 12.32 -6.95
N GLY A 103 -2.68 13.24 -6.46
CA GLY A 103 -2.85 13.82 -5.14
C GLY A 103 -2.87 12.75 -4.05
N GLY A 104 -3.84 12.81 -3.15
CA GLY A 104 -4.05 11.80 -2.11
C GLY A 104 -4.16 10.37 -2.62
N GLY A 105 -4.58 10.16 -3.89
CA GLY A 105 -4.60 8.83 -4.50
C GLY A 105 -3.18 8.30 -4.82
N PHE A 106 -2.29 9.17 -5.24
CA PHE A 106 -0.89 8.79 -5.39
C PHE A 106 -0.21 8.63 -4.03
N GLU A 107 -0.55 9.48 -3.06
CA GLU A 107 -0.08 9.32 -1.69
C GLU A 107 -0.47 7.96 -1.11
N LEU A 108 -1.73 7.52 -1.28
CA LEU A 108 -2.17 6.16 -0.89
C LEU A 108 -1.30 5.07 -1.52
N ALA A 109 -1.06 5.15 -2.84
CA ALA A 109 -0.24 4.16 -3.53
C ALA A 109 1.21 4.15 -3.01
N MET A 110 1.78 5.31 -2.67
CA MET A 110 3.13 5.43 -2.12
C MET A 110 3.29 4.84 -0.72
N PHE A 111 2.22 4.78 0.08
CA PHE A 111 2.25 4.13 1.39
C PHE A 111 2.15 2.61 1.31
N CYS A 112 1.72 2.06 0.17
CA CYS A 112 1.81 0.64 -0.07
C CYS A 112 3.28 0.22 -0.29
N ASP A 113 3.60 -1.01 0.09
CA ASP A 113 4.98 -1.52 0.01
C ASP A 113 5.40 -1.79 -1.43
N ILE A 114 4.47 -2.33 -2.22
CA ILE A 114 4.68 -2.73 -3.62
C ILE A 114 3.58 -2.12 -4.48
N ILE A 115 3.93 -1.61 -5.67
CA ILE A 115 2.97 -1.02 -6.60
C ILE A 115 2.98 -1.79 -7.91
N VAL A 116 1.83 -2.32 -8.30
CA VAL A 116 1.55 -2.84 -9.65
C VAL A 116 0.63 -1.84 -10.33
N ALA A 117 0.97 -1.39 -11.53
CA ALA A 117 0.23 -0.33 -12.21
C ALA A 117 -0.20 -0.71 -13.63
N ALA A 118 -1.34 -0.19 -14.05
CA ALA A 118 -1.76 -0.24 -15.44
C ALA A 118 -0.78 0.57 -16.32
N GLU A 119 -0.48 0.09 -17.51
CA GLU A 119 0.37 0.80 -18.49
C GLU A 119 -0.20 2.16 -18.88
N THR A 120 -1.52 2.33 -18.78
CA THR A 120 -2.24 3.58 -19.04
C THR A 120 -2.29 4.52 -17.84
N ALA A 121 -1.91 4.06 -16.65
CA ALA A 121 -1.97 4.84 -15.43
C ALA A 121 -1.02 6.03 -15.45
N LYS A 122 -1.47 7.13 -14.84
CA LYS A 122 -0.69 8.34 -14.61
C LYS A 122 -0.64 8.62 -13.11
N PHE A 123 0.50 9.14 -12.66
CA PHE A 123 0.74 9.47 -11.26
C PHE A 123 1.21 10.90 -11.14
N GLY A 124 0.76 11.62 -10.13
CA GLY A 124 1.18 13.01 -9.95
C GLY A 124 0.74 13.62 -8.63
N LEU A 125 1.41 14.70 -8.26
CA LEU A 125 1.11 15.53 -7.11
C LEU A 125 0.72 16.94 -7.59
N PRO A 126 -0.53 17.14 -8.07
CA PRO A 126 -0.95 18.37 -8.71
C PRO A 126 -1.32 19.49 -7.71
N GLU A 127 -1.14 19.30 -6.41
CA GLU A 127 -1.56 20.20 -5.35
C GLU A 127 -1.02 21.61 -5.54
N VAL A 128 0.25 21.74 -5.94
CA VAL A 128 0.89 23.06 -6.16
C VAL A 128 0.19 23.88 -7.25
N SER A 129 -0.43 23.26 -8.23
CA SER A 129 -1.21 23.95 -9.28
C SER A 129 -2.52 24.56 -8.76
N ARG A 130 -2.87 24.27 -7.51
CA ARG A 130 -4.07 24.75 -6.81
C ARG A 130 -3.71 25.56 -5.55
N GLY A 131 -2.43 25.93 -5.38
CA GLY A 131 -1.96 26.63 -4.19
C GLY A 131 -1.99 25.78 -2.92
N LEU A 132 -1.98 24.45 -3.07
CA LEU A 132 -1.99 23.47 -1.98
C LEU A 132 -0.66 22.71 -1.95
N ILE A 133 -0.50 21.88 -0.93
CA ILE A 133 0.66 20.99 -0.75
C ILE A 133 0.18 19.54 -0.60
N ALA A 134 0.95 18.58 -1.08
CA ALA A 134 0.73 17.15 -0.91
C ALA A 134 1.02 16.71 0.55
N ALA A 135 0.16 17.15 1.48
CA ALA A 135 0.36 17.02 2.92
C ALA A 135 0.04 15.62 3.48
N GLY A 136 -0.63 14.77 2.71
CA GLY A 136 -0.93 13.38 3.10
C GLY A 136 0.26 12.43 2.97
N GLY A 137 1.43 12.93 2.55
CA GLY A 137 2.66 12.14 2.44
C GLY A 137 3.42 12.29 1.12
N GLY A 138 2.91 13.08 0.17
CA GLY A 138 3.58 13.33 -1.10
C GLY A 138 4.97 13.93 -0.94
N THR A 139 5.20 14.70 0.13
CA THR A 139 6.52 15.24 0.50
C THR A 139 7.54 14.16 0.90
N ARG A 140 7.12 12.91 1.12
CA ARG A 140 8.00 11.76 1.37
C ARG A 140 8.50 11.08 0.09
N LEU A 141 8.02 11.50 -1.08
CA LEU A 141 8.44 10.92 -2.37
C LEU A 141 9.98 10.82 -2.52
N PRO A 142 10.80 11.80 -2.05
CA PRO A 142 12.27 11.69 -2.12
C PRO A 142 12.87 10.53 -1.32
N THR A 143 12.14 9.90 -0.43
CA THR A 143 12.62 8.69 0.28
C THR A 143 12.48 7.42 -0.56
N ARG A 144 11.75 7.49 -1.69
CA ARG A 144 11.41 6.36 -2.54
C ARG A 144 11.98 6.47 -3.96
N VAL A 145 12.35 7.70 -4.40
CA VAL A 145 12.88 7.97 -5.74
C VAL A 145 13.98 9.02 -5.67
N PRO A 146 14.82 9.19 -6.71
CA PRO A 146 15.81 10.25 -6.76
C PRO A 146 15.20 11.64 -6.53
N LEU A 147 15.87 12.47 -5.70
CA LEU A 147 15.37 13.79 -5.29
C LEU A 147 15.01 14.68 -6.48
N ALA A 148 15.83 14.71 -7.53
CA ALA A 148 15.57 15.55 -8.72
C ALA A 148 14.24 15.16 -9.39
N PHE A 149 13.94 13.86 -9.49
CA PHE A 149 12.67 13.39 -10.04
C PHE A 149 11.49 13.74 -9.12
N ALA A 150 11.66 13.58 -7.81
CA ALA A 150 10.61 13.94 -6.85
C ALA A 150 10.29 15.45 -6.91
N LEU A 151 11.32 16.30 -7.01
CA LEU A 151 11.16 17.75 -7.15
C LEU A 151 10.50 18.14 -8.47
N GLU A 152 10.90 17.54 -9.61
CA GLU A 152 10.24 17.77 -10.88
C GLU A 152 8.74 17.48 -10.79
N LEU A 153 8.37 16.31 -10.29
CA LEU A 153 6.97 15.90 -10.17
C LEU A 153 6.19 16.78 -9.17
N GLY A 154 6.77 17.03 -8.00
CA GLY A 154 6.10 17.79 -6.93
C GLY A 154 6.00 19.28 -7.20
N LEU A 155 7.01 19.90 -7.86
CA LEU A 155 7.03 21.34 -8.13
C LEU A 155 6.29 21.71 -9.41
N THR A 156 6.30 20.86 -10.42
CA THR A 156 5.56 21.13 -11.67
C THR A 156 4.08 20.76 -11.54
N GLY A 157 3.72 19.84 -10.64
CA GLY A 157 2.37 19.29 -10.52
C GLY A 157 1.92 18.47 -11.74
N LYS A 158 2.84 18.19 -12.69
CA LYS A 158 2.52 17.44 -13.92
C LYS A 158 2.56 15.95 -13.67
N PRO A 159 1.53 15.19 -14.05
CA PRO A 159 1.54 13.76 -13.89
C PRO A 159 2.48 13.06 -14.89
N VAL A 160 3.09 11.96 -14.47
CA VAL A 160 3.94 11.09 -15.28
C VAL A 160 3.24 9.74 -15.52
N LYS A 161 3.68 8.99 -16.53
CA LYS A 161 3.18 7.65 -16.82
C LYS A 161 3.75 6.62 -15.83
N ALA A 162 3.03 5.50 -15.66
CA ALA A 162 3.48 4.37 -14.87
C ALA A 162 4.86 3.85 -15.28
N SER A 163 5.17 3.83 -16.60
CA SER A 163 6.48 3.43 -17.11
C SER A 163 7.62 4.28 -16.54
N ARG A 164 7.40 5.60 -16.37
CA ARG A 164 8.42 6.48 -15.77
C ARG A 164 8.68 6.16 -14.29
N LEU A 165 7.62 5.80 -13.54
CA LEU A 165 7.77 5.36 -12.15
C LEU A 165 8.42 3.98 -12.03
N TYR A 166 8.21 3.11 -13.03
CA TYR A 166 8.90 1.84 -13.14
C TYR A 166 10.41 2.03 -13.38
N GLU A 167 10.80 2.94 -14.30
CA GLU A 167 12.21 3.26 -14.56
C GLU A 167 12.96 3.78 -13.32
N VAL A 168 12.30 4.54 -12.45
CA VAL A 168 12.90 5.06 -11.21
C VAL A 168 12.71 4.13 -10.00
N GLY A 169 12.11 2.95 -10.19
CA GLY A 169 11.99 1.90 -9.20
C GLY A 169 10.86 2.07 -8.17
N LEU A 170 9.92 3.00 -8.37
CA LEU A 170 8.76 3.14 -7.48
C LEU A 170 7.65 2.14 -7.80
N VAL A 171 7.41 1.88 -9.08
CA VAL A 171 6.46 0.87 -9.56
C VAL A 171 7.21 -0.42 -9.82
N SER A 172 6.74 -1.52 -9.26
CA SER A 172 7.40 -2.84 -9.37
C SER A 172 7.04 -3.59 -10.64
N ARG A 173 5.81 -3.41 -11.13
CA ARG A 173 5.32 -4.01 -12.40
C ARG A 173 4.39 -3.05 -13.13
N VAL A 174 4.49 -3.04 -14.45
CA VAL A 174 3.55 -2.35 -15.35
C VAL A 174 2.95 -3.40 -16.28
N VAL A 175 1.62 -3.49 -16.28
CA VAL A 175 0.86 -4.53 -17.02
C VAL A 175 -0.37 -3.91 -17.70
N PRO A 176 -1.02 -4.59 -18.64
CA PRO A 176 -2.32 -4.19 -19.16
C PRO A 176 -3.35 -3.94 -18.04
N ALA A 177 -4.22 -2.95 -18.21
CA ALA A 177 -5.15 -2.55 -17.14
C ALA A 177 -6.02 -3.71 -16.60
N ALA A 178 -6.46 -4.61 -17.47
CA ALA A 178 -7.25 -5.78 -17.09
C ALA A 178 -6.47 -6.81 -16.24
N GLU A 179 -5.13 -6.76 -16.25
CA GLU A 179 -4.27 -7.72 -15.57
C GLU A 179 -3.74 -7.21 -14.22
N VAL A 180 -3.97 -5.94 -13.90
CA VAL A 180 -3.37 -5.29 -12.72
C VAL A 180 -3.71 -6.00 -11.42
N LEU A 181 -4.99 -6.32 -11.20
CA LEU A 181 -5.40 -7.01 -9.97
C LEU A 181 -4.81 -8.42 -9.91
N ALA A 182 -4.81 -9.15 -11.02
CA ALA A 182 -4.23 -10.50 -11.09
C ALA A 182 -2.73 -10.48 -10.79
N ALA A 183 -1.98 -9.55 -11.39
CA ALA A 183 -0.54 -9.40 -11.14
C ALA A 183 -0.22 -8.96 -9.70
N ALA A 184 -1.08 -8.16 -9.07
CA ALA A 184 -0.96 -7.79 -7.66
C ALA A 184 -1.26 -8.98 -6.73
N LEU A 185 -2.26 -9.79 -7.07
CA LEU A 185 -2.60 -11.00 -6.31
C LEU A 185 -1.50 -12.05 -6.41
N GLU A 186 -0.87 -12.23 -7.57
CA GLU A 186 0.30 -13.12 -7.73
C GLU A 186 1.43 -12.75 -6.76
N ILE A 187 1.72 -11.45 -6.61
CA ILE A 187 2.71 -10.97 -5.63
C ILE A 187 2.23 -11.23 -4.19
N ALA A 188 0.96 -10.95 -3.91
CA ALA A 188 0.38 -11.13 -2.59
C ALA A 188 0.37 -12.62 -2.18
N GLU A 189 0.08 -13.54 -3.10
CA GLU A 189 0.16 -14.98 -2.90
C GLU A 189 1.58 -15.43 -2.59
N ALA A 190 2.56 -14.96 -3.38
CA ALA A 190 3.97 -15.24 -3.14
C ALA A 190 4.47 -14.75 -1.76
N ILE A 191 3.96 -13.61 -1.28
CA ILE A 191 4.23 -13.11 0.07
C ILE A 191 3.54 -13.99 1.12
N ALA A 192 2.27 -14.33 0.90
CA ALA A 192 1.47 -15.12 1.83
C ALA A 192 1.97 -16.57 1.98
N ASP A 193 2.68 -17.09 1.00
CA ASP A 193 3.34 -18.41 1.04
C ASP A 193 4.57 -18.43 1.97
N ASN A 194 5.03 -17.29 2.45
CA ASN A 194 6.17 -17.18 3.37
C ASN A 194 5.73 -17.12 4.85
N GLY A 195 6.67 -17.35 5.77
CA GLY A 195 6.44 -17.29 7.22
C GLY A 195 6.01 -15.88 7.65
N PRO A 196 4.79 -15.71 8.19
CA PRO A 196 4.19 -14.39 8.40
C PRO A 196 4.98 -13.51 9.36
N LEU A 197 5.54 -14.07 10.43
CA LEU A 197 6.38 -13.32 11.38
C LEU A 197 7.66 -12.82 10.71
N ALA A 198 8.33 -13.69 9.93
CA ALA A 198 9.54 -13.32 9.19
C ALA A 198 9.27 -12.20 8.17
N VAL A 199 8.15 -12.29 7.43
CA VAL A 199 7.73 -11.26 6.47
C VAL A 199 7.50 -9.91 7.17
N GLN A 200 6.78 -9.89 8.29
CA GLN A 200 6.49 -8.66 9.03
C GLN A 200 7.76 -8.02 9.59
N VAL A 201 8.64 -8.79 10.22
CA VAL A 201 9.90 -8.27 10.75
C VAL A 201 10.83 -7.80 9.63
N THR A 202 10.90 -8.53 8.51
CA THR A 202 11.67 -8.11 7.33
C THR A 202 11.17 -6.75 6.82
N LYS A 203 9.84 -6.58 6.66
CA LYS A 203 9.25 -5.30 6.28
C LYS A 203 9.62 -4.20 7.26
N ALA A 204 9.40 -4.41 8.56
CA ALA A 204 9.69 -3.43 9.60
C ALA A 204 11.14 -2.92 9.54
N LEU A 205 12.09 -3.83 9.38
CA LEU A 205 13.50 -3.48 9.25
C LEU A 205 13.80 -2.71 7.95
N MET A 206 13.21 -3.15 6.82
CA MET A 206 13.45 -2.50 5.52
C MET A 206 12.83 -1.11 5.42
N VAL A 207 11.69 -0.85 6.05
CA VAL A 207 11.07 0.50 6.06
C VAL A 207 11.70 1.43 7.10
N GLY A 208 12.68 0.95 7.88
CA GLY A 208 13.46 1.75 8.82
C GLY A 208 12.79 1.97 10.18
N GLU A 209 11.92 1.07 10.63
CA GLU A 209 11.36 1.11 11.98
C GLU A 209 12.46 0.95 13.06
N VAL A 210 13.54 0.26 12.69
CA VAL A 210 14.78 0.16 13.48
C VAL A 210 15.91 0.81 12.70
N PRO A 211 16.70 1.71 13.29
CA PRO A 211 17.84 2.32 12.61
C PRO A 211 18.82 1.25 12.09
N ALA A 212 19.22 1.34 10.82
CA ALA A 212 20.08 0.34 10.17
C ALA A 212 21.45 0.14 10.83
N ALA A 213 21.93 1.13 11.59
CA ALA A 213 23.19 1.06 12.34
C ALA A 213 23.03 0.54 13.77
N ASP A 214 21.81 0.30 14.25
CA ASP A 214 21.53 -0.18 15.60
C ASP A 214 21.43 -1.72 15.60
N TRP A 215 22.58 -2.37 15.63
CA TRP A 215 22.66 -3.84 15.61
C TRP A 215 22.04 -4.51 16.83
N ASP A 216 22.02 -3.85 17.99
CA ASP A 216 21.39 -4.38 19.19
C ASP A 216 19.86 -4.38 19.04
N ALA A 217 19.29 -3.28 18.53
CA ALA A 217 17.88 -3.18 18.25
C ALA A 217 17.45 -4.15 17.11
N ILE A 218 18.27 -4.29 16.06
CA ILE A 218 18.03 -5.26 14.98
C ILE A 218 18.04 -6.68 15.55
N SER A 219 19.07 -7.05 16.34
CA SER A 219 19.17 -8.37 16.94
C SER A 219 17.97 -8.68 17.84
N LYS A 220 17.52 -7.70 18.62
CA LYS A 220 16.33 -7.82 19.46
C LYS A 220 15.04 -8.02 18.64
N ALA A 221 14.89 -7.32 17.52
CA ALA A 221 13.75 -7.49 16.63
C ALA A 221 13.74 -8.86 15.90
N VAL A 222 14.91 -9.37 15.56
CA VAL A 222 15.09 -10.62 14.81
C VAL A 222 15.01 -11.87 15.70
N ALA A 223 15.41 -11.78 16.96
CA ALA A 223 15.48 -12.93 17.87
C ALA A 223 14.15 -13.72 17.96
N PRO A 224 12.97 -13.11 18.06
CA PRO A 224 11.68 -13.84 18.06
C PRO A 224 11.46 -14.66 16.78
N VAL A 225 11.90 -14.16 15.61
CA VAL A 225 11.76 -14.86 14.34
C VAL A 225 12.54 -16.18 14.35
N PHE A 226 13.81 -16.14 14.77
CA PHE A 226 14.66 -17.34 14.86
C PHE A 226 14.24 -18.32 15.96
N ALA A 227 13.55 -17.84 17.00
CA ALA A 227 13.00 -18.67 18.07
C ALA A 227 11.63 -19.26 17.73
N SER A 228 10.96 -18.81 16.68
CA SER A 228 9.60 -19.17 16.31
C SER A 228 9.44 -20.62 15.89
N ASP A 229 8.22 -21.14 15.96
CA ASP A 229 7.88 -22.44 15.42
C ASP A 229 7.89 -22.42 13.88
N ASP A 230 7.59 -21.28 13.27
CA ASP A 230 7.71 -21.08 11.82
C ASP A 230 9.16 -21.24 11.34
N ALA A 231 10.16 -20.77 12.10
CA ALA A 231 11.57 -20.97 11.73
C ALA A 231 11.97 -22.45 11.73
N LYS A 232 11.49 -23.23 12.72
CA LYS A 232 11.71 -24.68 12.80
C LYS A 232 11.00 -25.42 11.67
N GLU A 233 9.75 -25.02 11.41
CA GLU A 233 8.94 -25.58 10.32
C GLU A 233 9.58 -25.29 8.97
N GLY A 234 10.04 -24.06 8.72
CA GLY A 234 10.72 -23.69 7.48
C GLY A 234 11.96 -24.54 7.20
N ALA A 235 12.82 -24.74 8.22
CA ALA A 235 13.99 -25.59 8.12
C ALA A 235 13.61 -27.06 7.86
N THR A 236 12.58 -27.57 8.54
CA THR A 236 12.09 -28.93 8.40
C THR A 236 11.49 -29.15 7.01
N ALA A 237 10.61 -28.28 6.56
CA ALA A 237 9.97 -28.33 5.27
C ALA A 237 10.98 -28.30 4.12
N PHE A 238 12.00 -27.44 4.24
CA PHE A 238 13.11 -27.37 3.27
C PHE A 238 13.88 -28.70 3.19
N ALA A 239 14.26 -29.26 4.33
CA ALA A 239 14.97 -30.54 4.38
C ALA A 239 14.10 -31.69 3.79
N GLN A 240 12.81 -31.66 4.02
CA GLN A 240 11.83 -32.64 3.53
C GLN A 240 11.33 -32.40 2.11
N LYS A 241 11.75 -31.31 1.46
CA LYS A 241 11.29 -30.91 0.10
C LYS A 241 9.75 -30.81 -0.03
N ARG A 242 9.09 -30.29 0.99
CA ARG A 242 7.65 -30.06 1.03
C ARG A 242 7.33 -28.58 1.26
N LYS A 243 6.09 -28.18 1.02
CA LYS A 243 5.61 -26.87 1.43
C LYS A 243 5.55 -26.77 2.96
N PRO A 244 5.94 -25.63 3.54
CA PRO A 244 5.80 -25.38 4.96
C PRO A 244 4.33 -25.10 5.36
N ASN A 245 4.04 -25.37 6.62
CA ASN A 245 2.74 -25.04 7.23
C ASN A 245 2.94 -23.99 8.34
N TRP A 246 2.75 -22.75 7.98
CA TRP A 246 3.01 -21.61 8.85
C TRP A 246 1.92 -21.42 9.89
N VAL A 247 2.30 -21.20 11.15
CA VAL A 247 1.39 -20.93 12.28
C VAL A 247 1.45 -19.48 12.77
N GLY A 248 2.48 -18.71 12.39
CA GLY A 248 2.59 -17.27 12.65
C GLY A 248 3.20 -16.90 14.01
N HIS A 249 3.81 -17.84 14.73
CA HIS A 249 4.46 -17.63 16.02
C HIS A 249 5.64 -18.56 16.27
#